data_70b2120bf78cd23443d58f3e1db9cd61
#
_entry.id   70b2120bf78cd23443d58f3e1db9cd61
#
_cell.length_a   1.000
_cell.length_b   1.000
_cell.length_c   1.000
_cell.angle_alpha   90.00
_cell.angle_beta   90.00
_cell.angle_gamma   90.00
#
_symmetry.space_group_name_H-M   'P 1'
#
loop_
_entity.id
_entity.type
_entity.pdbx_description
1 polymer ?
#
loop_
_entity_poly.entity_id
_entity_poly.type
_entity_poly.pdbx_seq_one_letter_code
_entity_poly.pdbx_strand_id
1 'polypeptide(L)'
;MKYNSSNKPLYCPMTQSTWYKETYTQTPVGVLWHSTGANNPTVKRYVQPSDNASDREYWLKIIGKNAYGNDWNHTDQDAGVNFWIGKLADGSVSAVQVAPLNYRPWGCGSGSNGSCNNGWVQFEICEDALSDESYFNKVYQEGVEITAYVCKTYGIDPYGKSACGNTIVPNITCHSESHSYGCGSNHSDVMHWFNRYGKTMQDVRDDVSALLGSYNPGTETNVYELFVDCPVYPTANDAINMTNSKIQYPKGIYYIYNKYPNGYKGVYNITKDSTGGVAGGWVNPSENKKPIETHNFIAGDLVKIIVGATWYG
;
A
#
# COMPACT_ATOMS: atom_id res chain seq x y z
N MET A 1 -9.34 8.67 -4.38
CA MET A 1 -9.78 7.35 -4.93
C MET A 1 -11.28 7.18 -4.77
N LYS A 2 -11.96 6.62 -5.78
CA LYS A 2 -13.35 6.18 -5.63
C LYS A 2 -13.42 4.80 -4.99
N TYR A 3 -14.41 4.61 -4.12
CA TYR A 3 -14.62 3.36 -3.41
C TYR A 3 -15.96 2.73 -3.81
N ASN A 4 -16.02 1.41 -3.77
CA ASN A 4 -17.28 0.66 -3.87
C ASN A 4 -18.03 0.67 -2.51
N SER A 5 -19.22 0.06 -2.48
CA SER A 5 -20.06 -0.02 -1.27
C SER A 5 -19.38 -0.72 -0.07
N SER A 6 -18.32 -1.48 -0.30
CA SER A 6 -17.51 -2.15 0.74
C SER A 6 -16.32 -1.31 1.20
N ASN A 7 -16.25 -0.03 0.83
CA ASN A 7 -15.15 0.88 1.12
C ASN A 7 -13.77 0.35 0.62
N LYS A 8 -13.78 -0.30 -0.53
CA LYS A 8 -12.58 -0.79 -1.25
C LYS A 8 -12.46 -0.08 -2.58
N PRO A 9 -11.29 -0.09 -3.24
CA PRO A 9 -11.15 0.44 -4.59
C PRO A 9 -12.20 -0.12 -5.54
N LEU A 10 -12.54 0.63 -6.58
CA LEU A 10 -13.38 0.13 -7.66
C LEU A 10 -12.79 -1.18 -8.19
N TYR A 11 -13.59 -2.24 -8.36
CA TYR A 11 -13.11 -3.57 -8.72
C TYR A 11 -13.85 -4.11 -9.94
N CYS A 12 -13.21 -4.03 -11.11
CA CYS A 12 -13.70 -4.53 -12.39
C CYS A 12 -12.74 -5.62 -12.91
N PRO A 13 -12.92 -6.89 -12.51
CA PRO A 13 -11.98 -7.96 -12.83
C PRO A 13 -11.95 -8.27 -14.32
N MET A 14 -10.73 -8.31 -14.89
CA MET A 14 -10.48 -8.63 -16.31
C MET A 14 -10.30 -10.14 -16.51
N THR A 15 -11.35 -10.92 -16.24
CA THR A 15 -11.30 -12.38 -16.18
C THR A 15 -11.10 -13.09 -17.52
N GLN A 16 -11.21 -12.35 -18.64
CA GLN A 16 -10.98 -12.90 -19.97
C GLN A 16 -9.55 -12.75 -20.46
N SER A 17 -8.75 -11.86 -19.84
CA SER A 17 -7.35 -11.67 -20.24
C SER A 17 -6.52 -12.94 -20.01
N THR A 18 -5.54 -13.16 -20.88
CA THR A 18 -4.60 -14.28 -20.78
C THR A 18 -3.87 -14.25 -19.45
N TRP A 19 -3.35 -13.07 -19.06
CA TRP A 19 -2.68 -12.91 -17.77
C TRP A 19 -3.56 -13.36 -16.59
N TYR A 20 -4.82 -12.91 -16.51
CA TYR A 20 -5.71 -13.24 -15.38
C TYR A 20 -5.95 -14.75 -15.24
N LYS A 21 -6.04 -15.47 -16.38
CA LYS A 21 -6.29 -16.90 -16.41
C LYS A 21 -5.05 -17.75 -16.08
N GLU A 22 -3.87 -17.26 -16.44
CA GLU A 22 -2.63 -18.05 -16.40
C GLU A 22 -1.71 -17.68 -15.24
N THR A 23 -1.98 -16.55 -14.57
CA THR A 23 -1.17 -16.12 -13.42
C THR A 23 -1.40 -17.00 -12.18
N TYR A 24 -0.55 -16.87 -11.22
CA TYR A 24 -0.66 -17.53 -9.91
C TYR A 24 -0.64 -16.54 -8.76
N THR A 25 -1.01 -17.01 -7.57
CA THR A 25 -1.03 -16.18 -6.36
C THR A 25 0.34 -16.09 -5.71
N GLN A 26 0.63 -14.93 -5.11
CA GLN A 26 1.86 -14.66 -4.37
C GLN A 26 1.55 -13.81 -3.13
N THR A 27 2.51 -13.68 -2.23
CA THR A 27 2.40 -12.74 -1.10
C THR A 27 3.02 -11.41 -1.51
N PRO A 28 2.25 -10.31 -1.54
CA PRO A 28 2.79 -8.98 -1.82
C PRO A 28 3.80 -8.52 -0.77
N VAL A 29 4.92 -8.00 -1.24
CA VAL A 29 5.99 -7.40 -0.43
C VAL A 29 6.26 -5.95 -0.80
N GLY A 30 5.67 -5.46 -1.89
CA GLY A 30 5.86 -4.10 -2.36
C GLY A 30 4.83 -3.66 -3.40
N VAL A 31 5.02 -2.46 -3.93
CA VAL A 31 4.22 -1.85 -5.00
C VAL A 31 5.16 -1.27 -6.05
N LEU A 32 4.88 -1.57 -7.32
CA LEU A 32 5.66 -1.06 -8.44
C LEU A 32 4.76 -0.23 -9.37
N TRP A 33 5.21 0.97 -9.66
CA TRP A 33 4.53 1.98 -10.46
C TRP A 33 4.94 1.90 -11.91
N HIS A 34 3.94 1.88 -12.80
CA HIS A 34 4.10 2.02 -14.24
C HIS A 34 3.29 3.19 -14.79
N SER A 35 3.59 3.57 -16.02
CA SER A 35 2.76 4.46 -16.83
C SER A 35 2.84 4.06 -18.30
N THR A 36 1.77 4.28 -19.04
CA THR A 36 1.50 3.61 -20.32
C THR A 36 2.39 4.02 -21.49
N GLY A 37 3.14 5.11 -21.38
CA GLY A 37 3.92 5.67 -22.50
C GLY A 37 3.07 6.10 -23.72
N ALA A 38 1.75 6.26 -23.53
CA ALA A 38 0.79 6.50 -24.60
C ALA A 38 -0.16 7.65 -24.26
N ASN A 39 -0.32 8.60 -25.16
CA ASN A 39 -1.24 9.73 -24.98
C ASN A 39 -2.71 9.27 -25.01
N ASN A 40 -3.14 8.58 -23.96
CA ASN A 40 -4.52 8.18 -23.75
C ASN A 40 -4.86 8.11 -22.26
N PRO A 41 -5.33 9.21 -21.65
CA PRO A 41 -5.56 9.31 -20.21
C PRO A 41 -6.81 8.55 -19.72
N THR A 42 -7.49 7.77 -20.57
CA THR A 42 -8.77 7.13 -20.21
C THR A 42 -8.60 5.67 -19.86
N VAL A 43 -9.12 5.27 -18.70
CA VAL A 43 -9.12 3.86 -18.28
C VAL A 43 -9.83 2.94 -19.28
N LYS A 44 -10.89 3.41 -19.94
CA LYS A 44 -11.66 2.62 -20.91
C LYS A 44 -10.83 2.04 -22.05
N ARG A 45 -9.69 2.66 -22.38
CA ARG A 45 -8.78 2.15 -23.42
C ARG A 45 -8.17 0.81 -23.05
N TYR A 46 -7.97 0.59 -21.77
CA TYR A 46 -7.21 -0.55 -21.24
C TYR A 46 -8.09 -1.53 -20.47
N VAL A 47 -9.11 -1.04 -19.78
CA VAL A 47 -10.00 -1.83 -18.91
C VAL A 47 -11.41 -1.85 -19.48
N GLN A 48 -11.91 -3.05 -19.74
CA GLN A 48 -13.32 -3.29 -20.03
C GLN A 48 -13.80 -4.49 -19.19
N PRO A 49 -15.06 -4.49 -18.72
CA PRO A 49 -15.62 -5.65 -18.02
C PRO A 49 -15.70 -6.87 -18.93
N SER A 50 -15.57 -8.05 -18.35
CA SER A 50 -15.73 -9.32 -19.07
C SER A 50 -17.13 -9.44 -19.68
N ASP A 51 -17.26 -10.12 -20.83
CA ASP A 51 -18.52 -10.22 -21.57
C ASP A 51 -19.64 -10.87 -20.77
N ASN A 52 -19.30 -11.84 -19.91
CA ASN A 52 -20.23 -12.57 -19.07
C ASN A 52 -20.39 -12.01 -17.66
N ALA A 53 -19.81 -10.82 -17.35
CA ALA A 53 -19.94 -10.21 -16.04
C ALA A 53 -21.38 -9.76 -15.80
N SER A 54 -21.98 -10.17 -14.70
CA SER A 54 -23.38 -9.82 -14.36
C SER A 54 -23.57 -8.33 -14.13
N ASP A 55 -22.51 -7.61 -13.81
CA ASP A 55 -22.46 -6.16 -13.57
C ASP A 55 -21.81 -5.39 -14.75
N ARG A 56 -21.73 -6.00 -15.93
CA ARG A 56 -21.08 -5.45 -17.12
C ARG A 56 -21.60 -4.05 -17.48
N GLU A 57 -22.89 -3.85 -17.50
CA GLU A 57 -23.49 -2.56 -17.85
C GLU A 57 -23.19 -1.47 -16.82
N TYR A 58 -23.09 -1.83 -15.54
CA TYR A 58 -22.65 -0.93 -14.50
C TYR A 58 -21.21 -0.44 -14.77
N TRP A 59 -20.28 -1.36 -15.10
CA TRP A 59 -18.89 -1.00 -15.38
C TRP A 59 -18.73 -0.20 -16.67
N LEU A 60 -19.48 -0.51 -17.71
CA LEU A 60 -19.49 0.30 -18.95
C LEU A 60 -19.94 1.75 -18.68
N LYS A 61 -20.87 1.96 -17.75
CA LYS A 61 -21.29 3.30 -17.33
C LYS A 61 -20.19 4.03 -16.53
N ILE A 62 -19.46 3.33 -15.67
CA ILE A 62 -18.42 3.92 -14.80
C ILE A 62 -17.13 4.18 -15.58
N ILE A 63 -16.65 3.19 -16.32
CA ILE A 63 -15.36 3.26 -17.03
C ILE A 63 -15.50 3.91 -18.40
N GLY A 64 -16.64 3.71 -19.05
CA GLY A 64 -16.89 4.05 -20.45
C GLY A 64 -16.64 2.87 -21.39
N LYS A 65 -17.37 2.85 -22.51
CA LYS A 65 -17.23 1.80 -23.53
C LYS A 65 -16.02 2.05 -24.43
N ASN A 66 -15.19 1.03 -24.63
CA ASN A 66 -14.19 0.99 -25.68
C ASN A 66 -14.81 0.45 -26.96
N ALA A 67 -15.04 1.33 -27.94
CA ALA A 67 -15.67 0.95 -29.22
C ALA A 67 -14.73 0.17 -30.16
N TYR A 68 -13.43 0.13 -29.86
CA TYR A 68 -12.43 -0.49 -30.75
C TYR A 68 -12.09 -1.93 -30.37
N GLY A 69 -12.55 -2.43 -29.21
CA GLY A 69 -12.28 -3.79 -28.73
C GLY A 69 -10.78 -4.09 -28.54
N ASN A 70 -9.97 -3.06 -28.30
CA ASN A 70 -8.52 -3.17 -28.17
C ASN A 70 -8.05 -2.98 -26.73
N ASP A 71 -8.91 -3.24 -25.75
CA ASP A 71 -8.57 -3.26 -24.34
C ASP A 71 -7.87 -4.56 -23.93
N TRP A 72 -7.27 -4.56 -22.73
CA TRP A 72 -6.45 -5.66 -22.27
C TRP A 72 -7.24 -6.88 -21.75
N ASN A 73 -8.55 -6.76 -21.60
CA ASN A 73 -9.39 -7.91 -21.23
C ASN A 73 -9.78 -8.75 -22.47
N HIS A 74 -9.86 -8.12 -23.66
CA HIS A 74 -10.36 -8.75 -24.89
C HIS A 74 -9.28 -8.95 -25.96
N THR A 75 -8.06 -8.53 -25.70
CA THR A 75 -6.92 -8.76 -26.58
C THR A 75 -5.90 -9.67 -25.92
N ASP A 76 -5.15 -10.40 -26.72
CA ASP A 76 -4.09 -11.27 -26.25
C ASP A 76 -2.86 -10.42 -25.89
N GLN A 77 -2.73 -10.10 -24.60
CA GLN A 77 -1.63 -9.33 -24.05
C GLN A 77 -0.78 -10.24 -23.16
N ASP A 78 0.50 -10.36 -23.50
CA ASP A 78 1.51 -11.01 -22.63
C ASP A 78 1.98 -10.04 -21.53
N ALA A 79 1.02 -9.35 -20.91
CA ALA A 79 1.25 -8.41 -19.83
C ALA A 79 0.01 -8.28 -18.95
N GLY A 80 0.19 -7.85 -17.70
CA GLY A 80 -0.93 -7.62 -16.78
C GLY A 80 -0.49 -6.95 -15.47
N VAL A 81 -1.36 -6.09 -14.97
CA VAL A 81 -1.17 -5.36 -13.71
C VAL A 81 -2.44 -5.43 -12.86
N ASN A 82 -2.32 -5.20 -11.55
CA ASN A 82 -3.44 -5.33 -10.63
C ASN A 82 -4.41 -4.14 -10.67
N PHE A 83 -3.94 -2.94 -11.10
CA PHE A 83 -4.77 -1.74 -11.20
C PHE A 83 -4.44 -0.91 -12.45
N TRP A 84 -5.41 -0.07 -12.82
CA TRP A 84 -5.27 1.00 -13.78
C TRP A 84 -5.74 2.33 -13.19
N ILE A 85 -5.01 3.40 -13.43
CA ILE A 85 -5.31 4.74 -12.94
C ILE A 85 -5.50 5.68 -14.12
N GLY A 86 -6.62 6.39 -14.18
CA GLY A 86 -6.89 7.34 -15.26
C GLY A 86 -8.30 7.91 -15.21
N LYS A 87 -8.69 8.59 -16.30
CA LYS A 87 -10.03 9.19 -16.42
C LYS A 87 -11.10 8.13 -16.62
N LEU A 88 -12.15 8.20 -15.80
CA LEU A 88 -13.40 7.44 -15.97
C LEU A 88 -14.33 8.12 -16.99
N ALA A 89 -15.51 7.53 -17.21
CA ALA A 89 -16.49 8.05 -18.18
C ALA A 89 -16.98 9.46 -17.86
N ASP A 90 -17.07 9.82 -16.59
CA ASP A 90 -17.50 11.15 -16.11
C ASP A 90 -16.34 12.18 -16.10
N GLY A 91 -15.15 11.82 -16.57
CA GLY A 91 -13.94 12.65 -16.59
C GLY A 91 -13.22 12.74 -15.24
N SER A 92 -13.75 12.17 -14.16
CA SER A 92 -13.03 12.06 -12.90
C SER A 92 -11.87 11.08 -13.03
N VAL A 93 -10.81 11.28 -12.24
CA VAL A 93 -9.68 10.35 -12.15
C VAL A 93 -9.93 9.38 -11.00
N SER A 94 -9.68 8.10 -11.23
CA SER A 94 -9.66 7.11 -10.17
C SER A 94 -8.88 5.85 -10.57
N ALA A 95 -8.50 5.07 -9.55
CA ALA A 95 -7.95 3.75 -9.71
C ALA A 95 -9.08 2.71 -9.88
N VAL A 96 -8.85 1.74 -10.76
CA VAL A 96 -9.71 0.57 -10.97
C VAL A 96 -8.87 -0.68 -10.77
N GLN A 97 -9.19 -1.47 -9.77
CA GLN A 97 -8.59 -2.79 -9.56
C GLN A 97 -9.17 -3.79 -10.57
N VAL A 98 -8.30 -4.54 -11.22
CA VAL A 98 -8.69 -5.47 -12.30
C VAL A 98 -8.37 -6.93 -11.99
N ALA A 99 -7.66 -7.18 -10.88
CA ALA A 99 -7.39 -8.53 -10.37
C ALA A 99 -7.20 -8.50 -8.84
N PRO A 100 -7.26 -9.65 -8.15
CA PRO A 100 -6.86 -9.76 -6.75
C PRO A 100 -5.43 -9.23 -6.53
N LEU A 101 -5.19 -8.59 -5.38
CA LEU A 101 -3.88 -8.00 -5.05
C LEU A 101 -2.75 -9.04 -5.02
N ASN A 102 -3.07 -10.26 -4.67
CA ASN A 102 -2.12 -11.37 -4.59
C ASN A 102 -1.91 -12.10 -5.93
N TYR A 103 -2.52 -11.65 -7.02
CA TYR A 103 -2.20 -12.16 -8.36
C TYR A 103 -0.86 -11.59 -8.81
N ARG A 104 0.06 -12.49 -9.21
CA ARG A 104 1.37 -12.10 -9.73
C ARG A 104 1.22 -11.30 -11.03
N PRO A 105 1.67 -10.04 -11.09
CA PRO A 105 1.60 -9.25 -12.33
C PRO A 105 2.66 -9.69 -13.34
N TRP A 106 2.44 -9.28 -14.60
CA TRP A 106 3.38 -9.47 -15.73
C TRP A 106 3.76 -8.12 -16.35
N GLY A 107 3.99 -7.09 -15.51
CA GLY A 107 4.20 -5.72 -16.00
C GLY A 107 5.65 -5.31 -16.17
N CYS A 108 6.57 -5.78 -15.31
CA CYS A 108 7.93 -5.22 -15.30
C CYS A 108 8.99 -6.08 -16.02
N GLY A 109 8.63 -7.23 -16.59
CA GLY A 109 9.60 -8.13 -17.19
C GLY A 109 10.59 -8.67 -16.16
N SER A 110 11.86 -8.86 -16.56
CA SER A 110 12.95 -9.36 -15.70
C SER A 110 14.28 -8.69 -16.05
N GLY A 111 15.25 -8.83 -15.16
CA GLY A 111 16.63 -8.38 -15.34
C GLY A 111 17.63 -9.43 -14.86
N SER A 112 18.90 -9.05 -14.76
CA SER A 112 20.00 -9.94 -14.39
C SER A 112 19.90 -10.52 -12.97
N ASN A 113 19.21 -9.84 -12.07
CA ASN A 113 19.07 -10.24 -10.67
C ASN A 113 17.74 -10.91 -10.34
N GLY A 114 16.71 -10.72 -11.16
CA GLY A 114 15.39 -11.27 -10.90
C GLY A 114 14.26 -10.50 -11.59
N SER A 115 13.09 -10.52 -10.99
CA SER A 115 11.91 -9.84 -11.53
C SER A 115 11.02 -9.32 -10.39
N CYS A 116 10.68 -8.04 -10.40
CA CYS A 116 9.68 -7.46 -9.51
C CYS A 116 8.24 -7.88 -9.87
N ASN A 117 8.02 -8.70 -10.90
CA ASN A 117 6.76 -9.43 -11.03
C ASN A 117 6.54 -10.38 -9.83
N ASN A 118 7.62 -10.77 -9.14
CA ASN A 118 7.55 -11.64 -7.98
C ASN A 118 7.52 -10.81 -6.69
N GLY A 119 6.34 -10.56 -6.18
CA GLY A 119 6.12 -9.91 -4.89
C GLY A 119 5.62 -8.46 -4.93
N TRP A 120 5.76 -7.74 -6.05
CA TRP A 120 5.24 -6.37 -6.13
C TRP A 120 3.86 -6.36 -6.79
N VAL A 121 2.87 -5.76 -6.11
CA VAL A 121 1.60 -5.36 -6.72
C VAL A 121 1.91 -4.26 -7.74
N GLN A 122 1.33 -4.32 -8.92
CA GLN A 122 1.64 -3.38 -10.00
C GLN A 122 0.39 -2.64 -10.49
N PHE A 123 0.58 -1.42 -10.92
CA PHE A 123 -0.46 -0.65 -11.60
C PHE A 123 0.11 0.22 -12.73
N GLU A 124 -0.75 0.52 -13.69
CA GLU A 124 -0.46 1.41 -14.81
C GLU A 124 -1.20 2.73 -14.65
N ILE A 125 -0.49 3.83 -14.83
CA ILE A 125 -1.08 5.16 -14.95
C ILE A 125 -1.29 5.47 -16.44
N CYS A 126 -2.53 5.73 -16.83
CA CYS A 126 -2.87 6.16 -18.18
C CYS A 126 -2.28 7.56 -18.44
N GLU A 127 -1.29 7.68 -19.32
CA GLU A 127 -0.67 8.96 -19.61
C GLU A 127 -1.53 9.83 -20.53
N ASP A 128 -1.41 11.14 -20.35
CA ASP A 128 -1.78 12.16 -21.34
C ASP A 128 -0.57 12.48 -22.25
N ALA A 129 -0.60 13.64 -22.92
CA ALA A 129 0.56 14.14 -23.67
C ALA A 129 1.72 14.63 -22.76
N LEU A 130 1.72 14.29 -21.48
CA LEU A 130 2.67 14.68 -20.43
C LEU A 130 2.73 16.20 -20.19
N SER A 131 1.67 16.92 -20.44
CA SER A 131 1.62 18.39 -20.41
C SER A 131 0.51 18.96 -19.51
N ASP A 132 -0.41 18.18 -19.02
CA ASP A 132 -1.48 18.60 -18.09
C ASP A 132 -1.07 18.33 -16.64
N GLU A 133 -0.51 19.34 -15.98
CA GLU A 133 -0.11 19.25 -14.57
C GLU A 133 -1.29 18.93 -13.64
N SER A 134 -2.49 19.45 -13.93
CA SER A 134 -3.68 19.15 -13.13
C SER A 134 -4.08 17.67 -13.23
N TYR A 135 -3.92 17.07 -14.41
CA TYR A 135 -4.12 15.63 -14.58
C TYR A 135 -3.02 14.83 -13.88
N PHE A 136 -1.76 15.21 -14.06
CA PHE A 136 -0.62 14.59 -13.38
C PHE A 136 -0.85 14.52 -11.86
N ASN A 137 -1.17 15.65 -11.24
CA ASN A 137 -1.38 15.73 -9.80
C ASN A 137 -2.52 14.80 -9.32
N LYS A 138 -3.59 14.63 -10.11
CA LYS A 138 -4.69 13.72 -9.77
C LYS A 138 -4.28 12.25 -9.86
N VAL A 139 -3.59 11.84 -10.92
CA VAL A 139 -3.15 10.44 -11.06
C VAL A 139 -2.03 10.10 -10.08
N TYR A 140 -1.15 11.03 -9.78
CA TYR A 140 -0.13 10.89 -8.75
C TYR A 140 -0.78 10.64 -7.38
N GLN A 141 -1.75 11.46 -6.99
CA GLN A 141 -2.50 11.28 -5.74
C GLN A 141 -3.21 9.93 -5.69
N GLU A 142 -3.86 9.50 -6.77
CA GLU A 142 -4.49 8.17 -6.85
C GLU A 142 -3.46 7.04 -6.67
N GLY A 143 -2.27 7.17 -7.27
CA GLY A 143 -1.18 6.22 -7.11
C GLY A 143 -0.69 6.15 -5.67
N VAL A 144 -0.54 7.29 -4.98
CA VAL A 144 -0.21 7.36 -3.56
C VAL A 144 -1.28 6.66 -2.72
N GLU A 145 -2.57 6.90 -2.98
CA GLU A 145 -3.68 6.29 -2.24
C GLU A 145 -3.75 4.76 -2.43
N ILE A 146 -3.56 4.27 -3.68
CA ILE A 146 -3.51 2.82 -3.95
C ILE A 146 -2.30 2.18 -3.29
N THR A 147 -1.14 2.83 -3.35
CA THR A 147 0.07 2.32 -2.70
C THR A 147 -0.11 2.23 -1.19
N ALA A 148 -0.68 3.26 -0.56
CA ALA A 148 -1.01 3.24 0.86
C ALA A 148 -2.04 2.14 1.21
N TYR A 149 -3.05 1.95 0.37
CA TYR A 149 -4.03 0.87 0.53
C TYR A 149 -3.37 -0.53 0.52
N VAL A 150 -2.46 -0.78 -0.42
CA VAL A 150 -1.71 -2.05 -0.51
C VAL A 150 -0.77 -2.20 0.70
N CYS A 151 -0.01 -1.16 1.03
CA CYS A 151 0.89 -1.16 2.19
C CYS A 151 0.14 -1.46 3.49
N LYS A 152 -1.01 -0.84 3.71
CA LYS A 152 -1.86 -1.10 4.88
C LYS A 152 -2.41 -2.53 4.89
N THR A 153 -2.80 -3.06 3.73
CA THR A 153 -3.40 -4.39 3.61
C THR A 153 -2.41 -5.50 3.96
N TYR A 154 -1.14 -5.33 3.59
CA TYR A 154 -0.10 -6.35 3.75
C TYR A 154 0.96 -6.01 4.80
N GLY A 155 0.84 -4.88 5.50
CA GLY A 155 1.83 -4.45 6.49
C GLY A 155 3.18 -4.08 5.86
N ILE A 156 3.19 -3.51 4.66
CA ILE A 156 4.40 -3.14 3.93
C ILE A 156 4.92 -1.79 4.43
N ASP A 157 6.19 -1.76 4.84
CA ASP A 157 6.88 -0.52 5.19
C ASP A 157 7.20 0.28 3.92
N PRO A 158 6.74 1.55 3.79
CA PRO A 158 7.04 2.40 2.64
C PRO A 158 8.53 2.62 2.38
N TYR A 159 9.35 2.62 3.41
CA TYR A 159 10.82 2.78 3.31
C TYR A 159 11.58 1.46 3.32
N GLY A 160 10.86 0.36 3.51
CA GLY A 160 11.43 -0.98 3.55
C GLY A 160 11.98 -1.42 2.20
N LYS A 161 12.70 -2.53 2.22
CA LYS A 161 13.24 -3.21 1.04
C LYS A 161 12.98 -4.70 1.14
N SER A 162 12.74 -5.34 0.00
CA SER A 162 12.45 -6.77 -0.08
C SER A 162 13.35 -7.48 -1.08
N ALA A 163 13.54 -8.78 -0.90
CA ALA A 163 14.34 -9.60 -1.80
C ALA A 163 13.66 -9.71 -3.18
N CYS A 164 14.47 -9.55 -4.23
CA CYS A 164 14.09 -9.75 -5.61
C CYS A 164 15.20 -10.59 -6.29
N GLY A 165 15.02 -11.91 -6.32
CA GLY A 165 16.06 -12.81 -6.80
C GLY A 165 17.37 -12.66 -6.02
N ASN A 166 18.43 -12.21 -6.69
CA ASN A 166 19.77 -12.07 -6.11
C ASN A 166 20.07 -10.69 -5.50
N THR A 167 19.09 -9.81 -5.39
CA THR A 167 19.26 -8.44 -4.87
C THR A 167 18.13 -8.04 -3.94
N ILE A 168 18.19 -6.82 -3.42
CA ILE A 168 17.18 -6.19 -2.58
C ILE A 168 16.67 -4.93 -3.27
N VAL A 169 15.34 -4.79 -3.41
CA VAL A 169 14.68 -3.68 -4.08
C VAL A 169 13.77 -2.93 -3.09
N PRO A 170 13.63 -1.60 -3.19
CA PRO A 170 12.68 -0.87 -2.38
C PRO A 170 11.26 -1.44 -2.50
N ASN A 171 10.54 -1.50 -1.38
CA ASN A 171 9.15 -1.96 -1.35
C ASN A 171 8.24 -1.11 -2.24
N ILE A 172 8.46 0.20 -2.27
CA ILE A 172 7.81 1.11 -3.22
C ILE A 172 8.85 1.50 -4.27
N THR A 173 8.61 1.10 -5.51
CA THR A 173 9.53 1.30 -6.63
C THR A 173 8.76 1.61 -7.92
N CYS A 174 9.46 1.92 -9.00
CA CYS A 174 8.89 2.07 -10.35
C CYS A 174 9.66 1.21 -11.36
N HIS A 175 9.19 1.15 -12.61
CA HIS A 175 9.82 0.32 -13.62
C HIS A 175 11.30 0.71 -13.85
N SER A 176 11.60 1.98 -14.06
CA SER A 176 12.99 2.44 -14.26
C SER A 176 13.89 2.17 -13.05
N GLU A 177 13.36 2.33 -11.82
CA GLU A 177 14.12 2.02 -10.61
C GLU A 177 14.35 0.51 -10.47
N SER A 178 13.32 -0.33 -10.74
CA SER A 178 13.48 -1.80 -10.73
C SER A 178 14.50 -2.29 -11.75
N HIS A 179 14.56 -1.67 -12.93
CA HIS A 179 15.60 -1.93 -13.93
C HIS A 179 17.00 -1.64 -13.39
N SER A 180 17.19 -0.52 -12.69
CA SER A 180 18.51 -0.17 -12.11
C SER A 180 19.01 -1.19 -11.08
N TYR A 181 18.10 -1.91 -10.42
CA TYR A 181 18.41 -3.03 -9.54
C TYR A 181 18.59 -4.38 -10.28
N GLY A 182 18.42 -4.40 -11.60
CA GLY A 182 18.44 -5.63 -12.40
C GLY A 182 17.21 -6.53 -12.17
N CYS A 183 16.06 -5.96 -11.79
CA CYS A 183 14.82 -6.68 -11.50
C CYS A 183 13.63 -6.27 -12.38
N GLY A 184 13.88 -5.59 -13.47
CA GLY A 184 12.93 -5.17 -14.48
C GLY A 184 13.58 -4.99 -15.83
N SER A 185 12.79 -5.01 -16.91
CA SER A 185 13.23 -4.65 -18.26
C SER A 185 13.58 -3.14 -18.35
N ASN A 186 14.29 -2.76 -19.40
CA ASN A 186 14.74 -1.37 -19.57
C ASN A 186 13.61 -0.46 -20.06
N HIS A 187 12.91 0.16 -19.12
CA HIS A 187 11.89 1.17 -19.37
C HIS A 187 12.10 2.40 -18.48
N SER A 188 11.64 3.57 -18.94
CA SER A 188 11.83 4.84 -18.24
C SER A 188 10.67 5.25 -17.34
N ASP A 189 9.59 4.51 -17.36
CA ASP A 189 8.38 4.81 -16.58
C ASP A 189 8.61 4.48 -15.08
N VAL A 190 8.13 5.31 -14.21
CA VAL A 190 7.33 6.54 -14.39
C VAL A 190 8.21 7.82 -14.47
N MET A 191 9.55 7.67 -14.35
CA MET A 191 10.46 8.81 -14.10
C MET A 191 10.55 9.78 -15.28
N HIS A 192 10.31 9.33 -16.53
CA HIS A 192 10.25 10.22 -17.69
C HIS A 192 9.13 11.29 -17.57
N TRP A 193 8.06 10.97 -16.85
CA TRP A 193 6.94 11.85 -16.59
C TRP A 193 7.12 12.62 -15.27
N PHE A 194 7.49 11.94 -14.19
CA PHE A 194 7.63 12.51 -12.85
C PHE A 194 8.65 13.64 -12.81
N ASN A 195 9.80 13.49 -13.47
CA ASN A 195 10.84 14.52 -13.54
C ASN A 195 10.33 15.85 -14.13
N ARG A 196 9.29 15.83 -14.97
CA ARG A 196 8.70 17.06 -15.54
C ARG A 196 8.02 17.93 -14.50
N TYR A 197 7.54 17.31 -13.43
CA TYR A 197 6.82 17.96 -12.34
C TYR A 197 7.59 17.91 -11.01
N GLY A 198 8.90 17.65 -11.07
CA GLY A 198 9.79 17.65 -9.92
C GLY A 198 9.49 16.55 -8.87
N LYS A 199 8.85 15.46 -9.27
CA LYS A 199 8.56 14.33 -8.40
C LYS A 199 9.59 13.22 -8.57
N THR A 200 9.93 12.56 -7.46
CA THR A 200 10.84 11.41 -7.36
C THR A 200 10.15 10.22 -6.71
N MET A 201 10.75 9.05 -6.76
CA MET A 201 10.25 7.89 -5.99
C MET A 201 10.42 8.08 -4.49
N GLN A 202 11.31 8.98 -4.04
CA GLN A 202 11.38 9.33 -2.62
C GLN A 202 10.15 10.11 -2.19
N ASP A 203 9.69 11.10 -3.00
CA ASP A 203 8.45 11.82 -2.72
C ASP A 203 7.24 10.87 -2.63
N VAL A 204 7.19 9.83 -3.48
CA VAL A 204 6.14 8.80 -3.40
C VAL A 204 6.19 8.07 -2.06
N ARG A 205 7.36 7.64 -1.59
CA ARG A 205 7.52 6.96 -0.30
C ARG A 205 7.09 7.86 0.85
N ASP A 206 7.48 9.13 0.80
CA ASP A 206 7.15 10.14 1.81
C ASP A 206 5.65 10.43 1.85
N ASP A 207 5.01 10.65 0.68
CA ASP A 207 3.58 10.91 0.57
C ASP A 207 2.73 9.70 1.00
N VAL A 208 3.15 8.48 0.63
CA VAL A 208 2.50 7.23 1.09
C VAL A 208 2.63 7.07 2.60
N SER A 209 3.81 7.32 3.15
CA SER A 209 4.05 7.26 4.60
C SER A 209 3.21 8.27 5.36
N ALA A 210 3.14 9.51 4.87
CA ALA A 210 2.29 10.55 5.45
C ALA A 210 0.81 10.13 5.46
N LEU A 211 0.33 9.55 4.35
CA LEU A 211 -1.06 9.10 4.25
C LEU A 211 -1.37 7.91 5.18
N LEU A 212 -0.41 7.03 5.41
CA LEU A 212 -0.57 5.90 6.34
C LEU A 212 -0.59 6.35 7.82
N GLY A 213 -0.22 7.59 8.11
CA GLY A 213 -0.01 8.07 9.47
C GLY A 213 1.11 7.32 10.18
N SER A 214 1.96 6.64 9.42
CA SER A 214 3.08 5.87 9.87
C SER A 214 4.35 6.41 9.23
N TYR A 215 5.26 6.84 10.09
CA TYR A 215 6.63 7.15 9.77
C TYR A 215 6.86 8.37 8.88
N ASN A 216 6.88 9.52 9.53
CA ASN A 216 7.62 10.69 9.04
C ASN A 216 8.98 10.68 9.75
N PRO A 217 10.11 10.52 9.06
CA PRO A 217 11.41 10.63 9.71
C PRO A 217 11.69 12.02 10.33
N GLY A 218 10.75 12.97 10.18
CA GLY A 218 10.80 14.32 10.76
C GLY A 218 9.64 14.68 11.70
N THR A 219 8.59 13.85 11.84
CA THR A 219 7.47 14.09 12.76
C THR A 219 6.89 12.78 13.33
N GLU A 220 7.70 11.77 13.61
CA GLU A 220 7.26 10.84 14.63
C GLU A 220 7.01 11.69 15.87
N THR A 221 5.78 11.71 16.34
CA THR A 221 5.61 11.88 17.77
C THR A 221 6.38 10.70 18.36
N ASN A 222 7.59 10.94 18.85
CA ASN A 222 8.38 9.98 19.62
C ASN A 222 7.62 9.52 20.87
N VAL A 223 6.30 9.64 20.83
CA VAL A 223 5.38 9.46 21.96
C VAL A 223 4.88 8.03 21.96
N TYR A 224 5.07 7.37 23.06
CA TYR A 224 4.52 6.06 23.37
C TYR A 224 3.65 6.15 24.62
N GLU A 225 2.36 5.97 24.49
CA GLU A 225 1.44 6.01 25.62
C GLU A 225 1.34 4.63 26.27
N LEU A 226 1.65 4.57 27.58
CA LEU A 226 1.33 3.43 28.41
C LEU A 226 -0.07 3.63 29.01
N PHE A 227 -1.00 2.77 28.66
CA PHE A 227 -2.37 2.77 29.17
C PHE A 227 -2.49 2.13 30.56
N VAL A 228 -1.54 1.28 30.89
CA VAL A 228 -1.40 0.59 32.18
C VAL A 228 0.06 0.65 32.64
N ASP A 229 0.30 0.37 33.91
CA ASP A 229 1.67 0.16 34.42
C ASP A 229 2.25 -1.08 33.71
N CYS A 230 3.37 -0.90 33.03
CA CYS A 230 3.96 -1.94 32.19
C CYS A 230 5.31 -2.43 32.74
N PRO A 231 5.57 -3.75 32.71
CA PRO A 231 6.89 -4.29 32.93
C PRO A 231 7.92 -3.70 31.96
N VAL A 232 9.11 -3.44 32.46
CA VAL A 232 10.24 -2.91 31.70
C VAL A 232 11.40 -3.89 31.72
N TYR A 233 11.99 -4.09 30.58
CA TYR A 233 13.01 -5.10 30.32
C TYR A 233 14.35 -4.46 30.00
N PRO A 234 15.49 -5.07 30.45
CA PRO A 234 16.82 -4.55 30.19
C PRO A 234 17.25 -4.65 28.72
N THR A 235 16.78 -5.67 28.01
CA THR A 235 17.10 -5.88 26.59
C THR A 235 15.85 -6.10 25.74
N ALA A 236 15.96 -5.89 24.42
CA ALA A 236 14.89 -6.18 23.48
C ALA A 236 14.49 -7.67 23.50
N ASN A 237 15.46 -8.58 23.63
CA ASN A 237 15.17 -10.02 23.70
C ASN A 237 14.42 -10.39 24.99
N ASP A 238 14.75 -9.78 26.11
CA ASP A 238 14.00 -9.98 27.35
C ASP A 238 12.55 -9.49 27.21
N ALA A 239 12.34 -8.36 26.54
CA ALA A 239 10.99 -7.84 26.29
C ALA A 239 10.20 -8.75 25.31
N ILE A 240 10.84 -9.28 24.28
CA ILE A 240 10.20 -10.23 23.34
C ILE A 240 9.75 -11.50 24.09
N ASN A 241 10.61 -12.02 24.95
CA ASN A 241 10.35 -13.25 25.71
C ASN A 241 9.60 -13.00 27.04
N MET A 242 9.35 -11.74 27.40
CA MET A 242 8.74 -11.33 28.67
C MET A 242 9.46 -11.90 29.90
N THR A 243 10.81 -11.86 29.88
CA THR A 243 11.68 -12.39 30.93
C THR A 243 12.56 -11.30 31.56
N ASN A 244 13.04 -11.50 32.79
CA ASN A 244 13.97 -10.61 33.46
C ASN A 244 13.48 -9.16 33.74
N SER A 245 12.16 -8.92 33.71
CA SER A 245 11.64 -7.62 34.16
C SER A 245 11.92 -7.43 35.66
N LYS A 246 12.49 -6.26 36.01
CA LYS A 246 12.81 -5.90 37.42
C LYS A 246 12.09 -4.66 37.90
N ILE A 247 11.54 -3.87 36.96
CA ILE A 247 10.86 -2.60 37.26
C ILE A 247 9.61 -2.49 36.37
N GLN A 248 8.71 -1.60 36.78
CA GLN A 248 7.56 -1.19 35.96
C GLN A 248 7.64 0.30 35.67
N TYR A 249 7.22 0.68 34.49
CA TYR A 249 6.94 2.09 34.19
C TYR A 249 5.44 2.35 34.38
N PRO A 250 5.08 3.43 35.13
CA PRO A 250 3.69 3.79 35.34
C PRO A 250 3.01 4.20 34.02
N LYS A 251 1.71 4.01 33.98
CA LYS A 251 0.89 4.55 32.85
C LYS A 251 1.20 6.02 32.60
N GLY A 252 1.17 6.45 31.32
CA GLY A 252 1.45 7.82 30.94
C GLY A 252 2.21 7.94 29.64
N ILE A 253 2.64 9.16 29.35
CA ILE A 253 3.34 9.49 28.12
C ILE A 253 4.85 9.26 28.29
N TYR A 254 5.40 8.60 27.30
CA TYR A 254 6.83 8.31 27.10
C TYR A 254 7.24 8.69 25.68
N TYR A 255 8.54 8.60 25.40
CA TYR A 255 9.12 8.89 24.10
C TYR A 255 9.90 7.68 23.61
N ILE A 256 9.85 7.40 22.31
CA ILE A 256 10.54 6.24 21.73
C ILE A 256 12.01 6.60 21.52
N TYR A 257 12.90 5.86 22.17
CA TYR A 257 14.33 5.91 21.91
C TYR A 257 14.73 4.98 20.78
N ASN A 258 14.17 3.73 20.75
CA ASN A 258 14.50 2.73 19.75
C ASN A 258 13.37 1.70 19.60
N LYS A 259 13.34 1.03 18.43
CA LYS A 259 12.40 -0.05 18.10
C LYS A 259 13.16 -1.30 17.68
N TYR A 260 12.70 -2.50 18.08
CA TYR A 260 13.34 -3.75 17.67
C TYR A 260 12.33 -4.89 17.51
N PRO A 261 12.51 -5.77 16.52
CA PRO A 261 13.05 -5.46 15.20
C PRO A 261 11.98 -4.73 14.39
N ASN A 262 12.35 -3.83 13.51
CA ASN A 262 11.51 -3.12 12.52
C ASN A 262 10.00 -3.46 12.51
N GLY A 263 9.27 -3.15 13.58
CA GLY A 263 7.81 -3.16 13.65
C GLY A 263 7.08 -4.51 13.71
N TYR A 264 7.69 -5.64 13.42
CA TYR A 264 6.99 -6.94 13.47
C TYR A 264 7.25 -7.67 14.80
N LYS A 265 6.24 -7.75 15.68
CA LYS A 265 6.34 -8.09 17.11
C LYS A 265 7.25 -7.12 17.89
N GLY A 266 7.28 -5.85 17.42
CA GLY A 266 8.24 -4.87 17.88
C GLY A 266 8.07 -4.56 19.35
N VAL A 267 9.15 -4.71 20.09
CA VAL A 267 9.31 -4.13 21.41
C VAL A 267 9.91 -2.73 21.26
N TYR A 268 9.57 -1.84 22.16
CA TYR A 268 10.01 -0.45 22.13
C TYR A 268 10.89 -0.13 23.32
N ASN A 269 12.03 0.53 23.07
CA ASN A 269 12.77 1.21 24.13
C ASN A 269 12.15 2.58 24.33
N ILE A 270 11.54 2.82 25.49
CA ILE A 270 10.83 4.06 25.82
C ILE A 270 11.47 4.80 26.98
N THR A 271 11.42 6.11 26.95
CA THR A 271 12.08 7.00 27.92
C THR A 271 11.18 8.15 28.34
N LYS A 272 11.50 8.81 29.44
CA LYS A 272 10.89 10.10 29.85
C LYS A 272 11.58 11.30 29.21
N ASP A 273 12.73 11.13 28.59
CA ASP A 273 13.37 12.19 27.81
C ASP A 273 12.55 12.54 26.57
N SER A 274 11.98 13.74 26.54
CA SER A 274 11.12 14.22 25.45
C SER A 274 11.82 14.34 24.09
N THR A 275 13.15 14.35 24.06
CA THR A 275 13.93 14.34 22.83
C THR A 275 14.09 12.93 22.24
N GLY A 276 13.82 11.88 23.04
CA GLY A 276 14.14 10.51 22.68
C GLY A 276 15.64 10.21 22.57
N GLY A 277 16.50 11.11 23.05
CA GLY A 277 17.96 11.01 22.91
C GLY A 277 18.63 10.14 23.97
N VAL A 278 17.94 9.79 25.06
CA VAL A 278 18.46 8.98 26.16
C VAL A 278 17.72 7.64 26.21
N ALA A 279 18.47 6.54 26.24
CA ALA A 279 17.90 5.20 26.34
C ALA A 279 17.12 5.05 27.67
N GLY A 280 15.91 4.49 27.55
CA GLY A 280 15.10 4.09 28.68
C GLY A 280 15.09 2.56 28.85
N GLY A 281 13.90 1.98 28.98
CA GLY A 281 13.70 0.54 29.09
C GLY A 281 12.85 -0.02 27.98
N TRP A 282 13.00 -1.31 27.72
CA TRP A 282 12.23 -2.01 26.69
C TRP A 282 10.88 -2.45 27.22
N VAL A 283 9.82 -2.25 26.45
CA VAL A 283 8.45 -2.68 26.76
C VAL A 283 7.89 -3.54 25.63
N ASN A 284 7.03 -4.50 25.99
CA ASN A 284 6.29 -5.31 25.03
C ASN A 284 4.87 -4.74 24.86
N PRO A 285 4.46 -4.35 23.64
CA PRO A 285 3.12 -3.82 23.40
C PRO A 285 1.96 -4.74 23.81
N SER A 286 2.17 -6.05 23.84
CA SER A 286 1.14 -7.00 24.28
C SER A 286 0.74 -6.85 25.75
N GLU A 287 1.61 -6.22 26.56
CA GLU A 287 1.37 -5.96 27.98
C GLU A 287 0.76 -4.56 28.21
N ASN A 288 0.76 -3.70 27.18
CA ASN A 288 0.19 -2.35 27.22
C ASN A 288 -1.22 -2.33 26.64
N LYS A 289 -2.15 -3.00 27.29
CA LYS A 289 -3.54 -3.08 26.81
C LYS A 289 -4.33 -1.87 27.24
N LYS A 290 -4.90 -1.14 26.25
CA LYS A 290 -5.87 -0.09 26.55
C LYS A 290 -7.04 -0.69 27.32
N PRO A 291 -7.40 -0.13 28.50
CA PRO A 291 -8.57 -0.60 29.23
C PRO A 291 -9.81 -0.55 28.34
N ILE A 292 -10.62 -1.61 28.38
CA ILE A 292 -11.92 -1.61 27.70
C ILE A 292 -12.81 -0.64 28.50
N GLU A 293 -13.24 0.43 27.90
CA GLU A 293 -14.25 1.29 28.51
C GLU A 293 -15.56 0.51 28.59
N THR A 294 -15.90 0.04 29.77
CA THR A 294 -17.22 -0.55 30.02
C THR A 294 -18.27 0.57 30.02
N HIS A 295 -19.01 0.67 28.94
CA HIS A 295 -20.18 1.55 28.88
C HIS A 295 -21.38 0.80 29.46
N ASN A 296 -21.96 1.31 30.53
CA ASN A 296 -23.23 0.83 31.01
C ASN A 296 -24.32 1.45 30.11
N PHE A 297 -24.78 0.67 29.11
CA PHE A 297 -25.87 1.09 28.26
C PHE A 297 -27.18 1.14 29.03
N ILE A 298 -27.90 2.25 28.92
CA ILE A 298 -29.28 2.39 29.38
C ILE A 298 -30.22 2.24 28.19
N ALA A 299 -31.48 1.84 28.47
CA ALA A 299 -32.48 1.67 27.41
C ALA A 299 -32.67 3.00 26.63
N GLY A 300 -32.36 2.98 25.32
CA GLY A 300 -32.41 4.14 24.43
C GLY A 300 -31.06 4.55 23.84
N ASP A 301 -29.94 3.98 24.28
CA ASP A 301 -28.62 4.25 23.71
C ASP A 301 -28.49 3.71 22.29
N LEU A 302 -27.99 4.54 21.38
CA LEU A 302 -27.65 4.15 20.02
C LEU A 302 -26.28 3.46 20.00
N VAL A 303 -26.26 2.14 19.77
CA VAL A 303 -25.05 1.34 19.67
C VAL A 303 -24.63 1.21 18.20
N LYS A 304 -23.44 1.73 17.85
CA LYS A 304 -22.81 1.44 16.55
C LYS A 304 -22.11 0.09 16.63
N ILE A 305 -22.70 -0.95 16.02
CA ILE A 305 -22.05 -2.25 15.89
C ILE A 305 -20.93 -2.14 14.85
N ILE A 306 -19.67 -2.30 15.28
CA ILE A 306 -18.54 -2.46 14.36
C ILE A 306 -18.51 -3.94 13.97
N VAL A 307 -18.83 -4.23 12.71
CA VAL A 307 -18.79 -5.59 12.15
C VAL A 307 -17.34 -6.09 12.23
N GLY A 308 -17.11 -7.19 12.98
CA GLY A 308 -15.79 -7.78 13.21
C GLY A 308 -15.42 -7.99 14.69
N ALA A 309 -16.26 -7.56 15.63
CA ALA A 309 -16.08 -7.90 17.04
C ALA A 309 -16.51 -9.37 17.28
N THR A 310 -15.56 -10.22 17.68
CA THR A 310 -15.87 -11.58 18.16
C THR A 310 -16.36 -11.47 19.61
N TRP A 311 -17.57 -11.90 19.87
CA TRP A 311 -18.09 -12.05 21.23
C TRP A 311 -17.54 -13.33 21.83
N TYR A 312 -16.84 -13.22 22.96
CA TYR A 312 -16.61 -14.34 23.86
C TYR A 312 -17.61 -14.18 25.01
N GLY A 313 -18.59 -15.08 25.04
CA GLY A 313 -19.53 -15.24 26.16
C GLY A 313 -18.83 -15.88 27.37
#